data_60d69cce3c715441707100445c96a285
#
_entry.id   60d69cce3c715441707100445c96a285
#
_cell.length_a   1.000
_cell.length_b   1.000
_cell.length_c   1.000
_cell.angle_alpha   90.00
_cell.angle_beta   90.00
_cell.angle_gamma   90.00
#
_symmetry.space_group_name_H-M   'P 1'
#
loop_
_entity.id
_entity.type
_entity.pdbx_description
1 polymer ?
#
loop_
_entity_poly.entity_id
_entity_poly.type
_entity_poly.pdbx_seq_one_letter_code
_entity_poly.pdbx_strand_id
1 'polypeptide(L)'
;MKWVLKIGGSLYKHTKLADVLAHAKHLSQVSAKCTIVPGGGPFADQVRAAYKQWHLDEQTAHRMAILGMRQYGRLLANLSRLPVCYSNNQDDEHCAVWLPTDHPTPACLAKIPRQQLDWDFTSDSIAICLADHIGAEYLVLVKAVSVNQVGSFADLVDKRFVGLMQDRSVKVVCLSVEEWLQKRTAD
;
A
#
# COMPACT_ATOMS: atom_id res chain seq x y z
N MET A 1 -5.73 13.44 13.15
CA MET A 1 -6.09 12.20 12.41
C MET A 1 -4.95 11.79 11.51
N LYS A 2 -4.62 10.50 11.42
CA LYS A 2 -3.66 9.92 10.47
C LYS A 2 -4.37 8.86 9.67
N TRP A 3 -4.06 8.74 8.40
CA TRP A 3 -4.61 7.71 7.53
C TRP A 3 -3.58 7.20 6.53
N VAL A 4 -3.78 5.99 6.07
CA VAL A 4 -2.93 5.33 5.07
C VAL A 4 -3.73 5.14 3.80
N LEU A 5 -3.14 5.52 2.67
CA LEU A 5 -3.69 5.27 1.33
C LEU A 5 -2.83 4.23 0.62
N LYS A 6 -3.36 3.04 0.39
CA LYS A 6 -2.68 2.04 -0.41
C LYS A 6 -3.09 2.15 -1.88
N ILE A 7 -2.11 2.36 -2.73
CA ILE A 7 -2.27 2.41 -4.19
C ILE A 7 -1.98 1.03 -4.77
N GLY A 8 -3.01 0.35 -5.31
CA GLY A 8 -2.86 -0.97 -5.91
C GLY A 8 -1.86 -0.99 -7.07
N GLY A 9 -1.11 -2.08 -7.21
CA GLY A 9 -0.15 -2.24 -8.31
C GLY A 9 -0.83 -2.23 -9.69
N SER A 10 -2.07 -2.68 -9.79
CA SER A 10 -2.89 -2.65 -11.00
C SER A 10 -3.19 -1.23 -11.51
N LEU A 11 -3.11 -0.21 -10.62
CA LEU A 11 -3.29 1.18 -11.00
C LEU A 11 -2.12 1.74 -11.83
N TYR A 12 -1.00 1.04 -11.94
CA TYR A 12 0.14 1.48 -12.73
C TYR A 12 -0.23 1.85 -14.18
N LYS A 13 -1.16 1.10 -14.78
CA LYS A 13 -1.65 1.35 -16.15
C LYS A 13 -2.94 2.19 -16.20
N HIS A 14 -3.45 2.62 -15.06
CA HIS A 14 -4.72 3.34 -14.99
C HIS A 14 -4.53 4.81 -15.38
N THR A 15 -5.30 5.31 -16.33
CA THR A 15 -5.18 6.67 -16.86
C THR A 15 -5.37 7.76 -15.81
N LYS A 16 -6.17 7.50 -14.77
CA LYS A 16 -6.46 8.44 -13.67
C LYS A 16 -5.49 8.30 -12.47
N LEU A 17 -4.36 7.62 -12.60
CA LEU A 17 -3.44 7.45 -11.47
C LEU A 17 -2.95 8.80 -10.92
N ALA A 18 -2.65 9.76 -11.79
CA ALA A 18 -2.25 11.09 -11.36
C ALA A 18 -3.36 11.83 -10.59
N ASP A 19 -4.61 11.68 -11.03
CA ASP A 19 -5.78 12.29 -10.36
C ASP A 19 -5.99 11.67 -8.96
N VAL A 20 -5.82 10.36 -8.83
CA VAL A 20 -5.89 9.65 -7.54
C VAL A 20 -4.88 10.24 -6.54
N LEU A 21 -3.65 10.49 -6.99
CA LEU A 21 -2.60 11.06 -6.15
C LEU A 21 -2.85 12.54 -5.83
N ALA A 22 -3.31 13.32 -6.80
CA ALA A 22 -3.66 14.73 -6.60
C ALA A 22 -4.81 14.86 -5.58
N HIS A 23 -5.79 13.97 -5.67
CA HIS A 23 -6.91 13.93 -4.73
C HIS A 23 -6.44 13.58 -3.30
N ALA A 24 -5.55 12.60 -3.14
CA ALA A 24 -4.93 12.27 -1.85
C ALA A 24 -4.20 13.47 -1.23
N LYS A 25 -3.41 14.16 -2.03
CA LYS A 25 -2.70 15.39 -1.62
C LYS A 25 -3.67 16.47 -1.16
N HIS A 26 -4.74 16.70 -1.90
CA HIS A 26 -5.77 17.69 -1.55
C HIS A 26 -6.45 17.34 -0.22
N LEU A 27 -6.92 16.10 -0.04
CA LEU A 27 -7.56 15.67 1.19
C LEU A 27 -6.63 15.78 2.41
N SER A 28 -5.35 15.49 2.26
CA SER A 28 -4.38 15.60 3.35
C SER A 28 -4.15 17.04 3.82
N GLN A 29 -4.29 18.02 2.94
CA GLN A 29 -4.17 19.43 3.30
C GLN A 29 -5.36 19.94 4.12
N VAL A 30 -6.54 19.35 3.92
CA VAL A 30 -7.79 19.82 4.53
C VAL A 30 -8.09 19.11 5.85
N SER A 31 -7.75 17.83 6.00
CA SER A 31 -8.28 17.02 7.11
C SER A 31 -7.25 16.26 7.95
N ALA A 32 -6.20 15.68 7.38
CA ALA A 32 -5.35 14.76 8.15
C ALA A 32 -4.06 14.34 7.42
N LYS A 33 -3.05 13.91 8.19
CA LYS A 33 -1.79 13.37 7.63
C LYS A 33 -2.03 12.07 6.87
N CYS A 34 -1.53 11.98 5.64
CA CYS A 34 -1.65 10.82 4.74
C CYS A 34 -0.29 10.15 4.49
N THR A 35 -0.22 8.83 4.66
CA THR A 35 0.89 8.02 4.18
C THR A 35 0.44 7.20 2.97
N ILE A 36 1.06 7.43 1.81
CA ILE A 36 0.77 6.65 0.60
C ILE A 36 1.66 5.41 0.58
N VAL A 37 1.05 4.23 0.53
CA VAL A 37 1.74 2.94 0.43
C VAL A 37 1.62 2.44 -1.01
N PRO A 38 2.74 2.26 -1.72
CA PRO A 38 2.73 1.72 -3.07
C PRO A 38 2.46 0.22 -3.06
N GLY A 39 1.75 -0.28 -4.08
CA GLY A 39 1.77 -1.69 -4.43
C GLY A 39 3.06 -2.09 -5.15
N GLY A 40 3.11 -3.32 -5.66
CA GLY A 40 4.29 -3.79 -6.40
C GLY A 40 4.32 -3.35 -7.87
N GLY A 41 3.14 -3.24 -8.50
CA GLY A 41 3.02 -2.90 -9.92
C GLY A 41 3.82 -3.83 -10.82
N PRO A 42 4.23 -3.39 -12.00
CA PRO A 42 5.00 -4.21 -12.95
C PRO A 42 6.37 -4.62 -12.41
N PHE A 43 6.91 -3.91 -11.42
CA PHE A 43 8.18 -4.25 -10.79
C PHE A 43 8.08 -5.56 -10.00
N ALA A 44 7.00 -5.76 -9.24
CA ALA A 44 6.72 -7.03 -8.57
C ALA A 44 6.31 -8.14 -9.55
N ASP A 45 5.74 -7.81 -10.71
CA ASP A 45 5.44 -8.81 -11.76
C ASP A 45 6.72 -9.42 -12.33
N GLN A 46 7.79 -8.64 -12.47
CA GLN A 46 9.12 -9.16 -12.84
C GLN A 46 9.67 -10.10 -11.76
N VAL A 47 9.46 -9.77 -10.49
CA VAL A 47 9.85 -10.67 -9.39
C VAL A 47 9.05 -11.99 -9.46
N ARG A 48 7.75 -11.94 -9.76
CA ARG A 48 6.92 -13.15 -9.96
C ARG A 48 7.45 -14.02 -11.10
N ALA A 49 7.87 -13.41 -12.20
CA ALA A 49 8.47 -14.12 -13.32
C ALA A 49 9.80 -14.78 -12.91
N ALA A 50 10.68 -14.04 -12.24
CA ALA A 50 11.96 -14.56 -11.74
C ALA A 50 11.76 -15.68 -10.71
N TYR A 51 10.83 -15.53 -9.77
CA TYR A 51 10.47 -16.55 -8.78
C TYR A 51 10.14 -17.90 -9.44
N LYS A 52 9.28 -17.85 -10.47
CA LYS A 52 8.87 -19.04 -11.21
C LYS A 52 10.00 -19.64 -12.05
N GLN A 53 10.76 -18.79 -12.74
CA GLN A 53 11.81 -19.22 -13.66
C GLN A 53 13.02 -19.83 -12.92
N TRP A 54 13.40 -19.22 -11.80
CA TRP A 54 14.65 -19.56 -11.10
C TRP A 54 14.41 -20.33 -9.80
N HIS A 55 13.15 -20.67 -9.49
CA HIS A 55 12.76 -21.37 -8.26
C HIS A 55 13.35 -20.70 -7.00
N LEU A 56 13.20 -19.37 -6.92
CA LEU A 56 13.69 -18.61 -5.77
C LEU A 56 12.99 -19.07 -4.49
N ASP A 57 13.67 -18.96 -3.36
CA ASP A 57 13.00 -19.11 -2.07
C ASP A 57 12.05 -17.92 -1.81
N GLU A 58 11.03 -18.17 -0.99
CA GLU A 58 9.97 -17.18 -0.73
C GLU A 58 10.48 -15.91 -0.05
N GLN A 59 11.48 -16.02 0.82
CA GLN A 59 12.05 -14.86 1.50
C GLN A 59 12.80 -13.95 0.52
N THR A 60 13.59 -14.53 -0.37
CA THR A 60 14.28 -13.79 -1.45
C THR A 60 13.26 -13.09 -2.34
N ALA A 61 12.24 -13.83 -2.81
CA ALA A 61 11.17 -13.26 -3.64
C ALA A 61 10.40 -12.15 -2.91
N HIS A 62 10.08 -12.32 -1.64
CA HIS A 62 9.41 -11.30 -0.83
C HIS A 62 10.27 -10.02 -0.70
N ARG A 63 11.56 -10.13 -0.42
CA ARG A 63 12.48 -8.97 -0.36
C ARG A 63 12.57 -8.25 -1.70
N MET A 64 12.70 -9.00 -2.80
CA MET A 64 12.68 -8.43 -4.14
C MET A 64 11.36 -7.70 -4.43
N ALA A 65 10.21 -8.24 -3.98
CA ALA A 65 8.91 -7.59 -4.14
C ALA A 65 8.81 -6.28 -3.34
N ILE A 66 9.40 -6.19 -2.14
CA ILE A 66 9.53 -4.95 -1.37
C ILE A 66 10.34 -3.90 -2.15
N LEU A 67 11.44 -4.29 -2.79
CA LEU A 67 12.19 -3.41 -3.68
C LEU A 67 11.36 -2.97 -4.89
N GLY A 68 10.53 -3.86 -5.44
CA GLY A 68 9.54 -3.53 -6.48
C GLY A 68 8.53 -2.48 -6.01
N MET A 69 8.00 -2.59 -4.80
CA MET A 69 7.15 -1.58 -4.19
C MET A 69 7.88 -0.23 -4.05
N ARG A 70 9.14 -0.26 -3.66
CA ARG A 70 9.96 0.95 -3.53
C ARG A 70 10.16 1.65 -4.89
N GLN A 71 10.38 0.89 -5.97
CA GLN A 71 10.48 1.45 -7.32
C GLN A 71 9.16 2.11 -7.74
N TYR A 72 8.04 1.43 -7.53
CA TYR A 72 6.72 2.00 -7.83
C TYR A 72 6.45 3.24 -6.96
N GLY A 73 6.81 3.21 -5.68
CA GLY A 73 6.71 4.37 -4.80
C GLY A 73 7.48 5.60 -5.30
N ARG A 74 8.68 5.40 -5.85
CA ARG A 74 9.45 6.49 -6.50
C ARG A 74 8.70 7.10 -7.66
N LEU A 75 8.06 6.29 -8.49
CA LEU A 75 7.22 6.74 -9.59
C LEU A 75 6.02 7.55 -9.06
N LEU A 76 5.31 7.05 -8.05
CA LEU A 76 4.17 7.75 -7.44
C LEU A 76 4.59 9.11 -6.87
N ALA A 77 5.71 9.16 -6.16
CA ALA A 77 6.27 10.40 -5.60
C ALA A 77 6.59 11.43 -6.69
N ASN A 78 7.20 10.98 -7.79
CA ASN A 78 7.51 11.87 -8.92
C ASN A 78 6.24 12.40 -9.59
N LEU A 79 5.25 11.55 -9.84
CA LEU A 79 3.97 11.95 -10.46
C LEU A 79 3.19 12.95 -9.60
N SER A 80 3.17 12.75 -8.28
CA SER A 80 2.42 13.59 -7.34
C SER A 80 3.19 14.82 -6.86
N ARG A 81 4.50 14.85 -7.10
CA ARG A 81 5.43 15.83 -6.48
C ARG A 81 5.31 15.82 -4.94
N LEU A 82 5.09 14.64 -4.38
CA LEU A 82 5.08 14.45 -2.93
C LEU A 82 6.46 14.04 -2.43
N PRO A 83 6.82 14.41 -1.20
CA PRO A 83 8.03 13.93 -0.56
C PRO A 83 7.96 12.41 -0.35
N VAL A 84 9.11 11.79 -0.17
CA VAL A 84 9.23 10.38 0.21
C VAL A 84 9.59 10.27 1.68
N CYS A 85 9.08 9.22 2.34
CA CYS A 85 9.50 8.86 3.68
C CYS A 85 9.97 7.40 3.72
N TYR A 86 10.92 7.12 4.58
CA TYR A 86 11.52 5.78 4.77
C TYR A 86 11.21 5.22 6.15
N SER A 87 11.02 6.09 7.12
CA SER A 87 10.62 5.75 8.48
C SER A 87 9.13 5.98 8.67
N ASN A 88 8.60 5.43 9.75
CA ASN A 88 7.20 5.61 10.12
C ASN A 88 6.89 7.00 10.71
N ASN A 89 7.90 7.87 10.86
CA ASN A 89 7.77 9.22 11.37
C ASN A 89 7.65 10.21 10.21
N GLN A 90 6.42 10.63 9.96
CA GLN A 90 6.08 11.78 9.13
C GLN A 90 5.94 13.01 10.03
N ASP A 91 7.02 13.45 10.67
CA ASP A 91 6.87 14.47 11.71
C ASP A 91 6.46 15.83 11.14
N ASP A 92 6.81 16.16 9.88
CA ASP A 92 6.58 17.49 9.29
C ASP A 92 5.69 17.54 8.05
N GLU A 93 5.40 16.40 7.39
CA GLU A 93 4.69 16.39 6.10
C GLU A 93 3.22 15.96 6.24
N HIS A 94 2.32 16.70 5.58
CA HIS A 94 0.90 16.35 5.55
C HIS A 94 0.61 15.12 4.68
N CYS A 95 1.41 14.92 3.62
CA CYS A 95 1.29 13.77 2.74
C CYS A 95 2.66 13.35 2.22
N ALA A 96 3.00 12.06 2.32
CA ALA A 96 4.25 11.52 1.80
C ALA A 96 4.05 10.12 1.24
N VAL A 97 4.91 9.73 0.29
CA VAL A 97 4.96 8.36 -0.23
C VAL A 97 5.97 7.56 0.57
N TRP A 98 5.50 6.52 1.23
CA TRP A 98 6.34 5.59 1.97
C TRP A 98 7.11 4.68 1.01
N LEU A 99 8.43 4.60 1.23
CA LEU A 99 9.31 3.73 0.47
C LEU A 99 9.82 2.62 1.38
N PRO A 100 9.27 1.40 1.30
CA PRO A 100 9.71 0.30 2.13
C PRO A 100 11.17 -0.07 1.87
N THR A 101 11.84 -0.61 2.88
CA THR A 101 13.19 -1.16 2.78
C THR A 101 13.12 -2.68 2.93
N ASP A 102 13.97 -3.39 2.22
CA ASP A 102 14.12 -4.84 2.36
C ASP A 102 15.06 -5.20 3.52
N HIS A 103 15.97 -4.28 3.85
CA HIS A 103 16.91 -4.43 4.96
C HIS A 103 17.29 -3.05 5.55
N PRO A 104 17.17 -2.85 6.87
CA PRO A 104 16.50 -3.74 7.81
C PRO A 104 15.02 -3.91 7.48
N THR A 105 14.41 -5.03 7.91
CA THR A 105 12.97 -5.26 7.76
C THR A 105 12.20 -4.07 8.34
N PRO A 106 11.19 -3.54 7.64
CA PRO A 106 10.42 -2.41 8.12
C PRO A 106 9.89 -2.64 9.54
N ALA A 107 9.99 -1.64 10.41
CA ALA A 107 9.59 -1.76 11.82
C ALA A 107 8.13 -2.21 11.99
N CYS A 108 7.24 -1.83 11.07
CA CYS A 108 5.85 -2.29 11.06
C CYS A 108 5.70 -3.81 10.86
N LEU A 109 6.71 -4.48 10.33
CA LEU A 109 6.73 -5.94 10.12
C LEU A 109 7.53 -6.69 11.19
N ALA A 110 8.15 -5.99 12.13
CA ALA A 110 9.03 -6.62 13.13
C ALA A 110 8.34 -7.67 14.00
N LYS A 111 7.03 -7.54 14.20
CA LYS A 111 6.21 -8.49 14.98
C LYS A 111 5.65 -9.65 14.14
N ILE A 112 5.81 -9.60 12.83
CA ILE A 112 5.32 -10.66 11.94
C ILE A 112 6.37 -11.77 11.89
N PRO A 113 6.01 -13.03 12.20
CA PRO A 113 6.93 -14.15 12.08
C PRO A 113 7.50 -14.26 10.66
N ARG A 114 8.80 -14.50 10.52
CA ARG A 114 9.47 -14.56 9.20
C ARG A 114 8.82 -15.55 8.23
N GLN A 115 8.28 -16.66 8.74
CA GLN A 115 7.58 -17.67 7.96
C GLN A 115 6.25 -17.18 7.37
N GLN A 116 5.68 -16.09 7.91
CA GLN A 116 4.48 -15.45 7.38
C GLN A 116 4.78 -14.33 6.37
N LEU A 117 6.05 -13.90 6.27
CA LEU A 117 6.52 -12.97 5.24
C LEU A 117 6.80 -13.76 3.95
N ASP A 118 5.75 -14.39 3.45
CA ASP A 118 5.72 -15.23 2.26
C ASP A 118 5.09 -14.50 1.07
N TRP A 119 4.83 -15.24 0.01
CA TRP A 119 4.26 -14.71 -1.21
C TRP A 119 2.78 -14.32 -1.10
N ASP A 120 2.08 -14.83 -0.08
CA ASP A 120 0.69 -14.49 0.24
C ASP A 120 0.59 -13.22 1.11
N PHE A 121 1.74 -12.71 1.62
CA PHE A 121 1.85 -11.48 2.39
C PHE A 121 2.31 -10.34 1.47
N THR A 122 1.37 -9.65 0.85
CA THR A 122 1.69 -8.61 -0.14
C THR A 122 1.51 -7.18 0.37
N SER A 123 1.43 -6.25 -0.55
CA SER A 123 1.33 -4.82 -0.24
C SER A 123 0.07 -4.41 0.54
N ASP A 124 -1.02 -5.19 0.48
CA ASP A 124 -2.21 -4.91 1.29
C ASP A 124 -1.92 -5.24 2.77
N SER A 125 -1.36 -6.43 3.03
CA SER A 125 -0.91 -6.84 4.36
C SER A 125 0.17 -5.92 4.94
N ILE A 126 1.11 -5.47 4.12
CA ILE A 126 2.12 -4.49 4.53
C ILE A 126 1.46 -3.16 4.91
N ALA A 127 0.45 -2.72 4.14
CA ALA A 127 -0.23 -1.45 4.38
C ALA A 127 -1.01 -1.45 5.71
N ILE A 128 -1.69 -2.54 6.06
CA ILE A 128 -2.41 -2.60 7.35
C ILE A 128 -1.44 -2.70 8.53
N CYS A 129 -0.32 -3.39 8.39
CA CYS A 129 0.73 -3.40 9.41
C CYS A 129 1.35 -2.02 9.61
N LEU A 130 1.56 -1.27 8.52
CA LEU A 130 2.05 0.10 8.62
C LEU A 130 1.01 1.01 9.27
N ALA A 131 -0.26 0.92 8.86
CA ALA A 131 -1.34 1.72 9.42
C ALA A 131 -1.46 1.55 10.95
N ASP A 132 -1.45 0.30 11.42
CA ASP A 132 -1.45 -0.04 12.83
C ASP A 132 -0.21 0.53 13.56
N HIS A 133 0.97 0.34 12.98
CA HIS A 133 2.24 0.78 13.56
C HIS A 133 2.35 2.29 13.75
N ILE A 134 1.84 3.09 12.80
CA ILE A 134 1.85 4.56 12.90
C ILE A 134 0.64 5.15 13.63
N GLY A 135 -0.26 4.29 14.12
CA GLY A 135 -1.49 4.70 14.78
C GLY A 135 -2.45 5.43 13.85
N ALA A 136 -2.58 4.95 12.60
CA ALA A 136 -3.55 5.47 11.66
C ALA A 136 -4.97 5.00 12.03
N GLU A 137 -5.94 5.89 11.89
CA GLU A 137 -7.35 5.58 12.14
C GLU A 137 -7.98 4.84 10.97
N TYR A 138 -7.52 5.15 9.76
CA TYR A 138 -8.06 4.59 8.52
C TYR A 138 -6.97 4.04 7.61
N LEU A 139 -7.28 2.91 6.96
CA LEU A 139 -6.59 2.40 5.79
C LEU A 139 -7.55 2.39 4.60
N VAL A 140 -7.25 3.21 3.60
CA VAL A 140 -7.99 3.22 2.34
C VAL A 140 -7.22 2.43 1.29
N LEU A 141 -7.84 1.40 0.72
CA LEU A 141 -7.31 0.60 -0.38
C LEU A 141 -7.94 1.09 -1.68
N VAL A 142 -7.16 1.70 -2.56
CA VAL A 142 -7.64 2.07 -3.91
C VAL A 142 -7.27 0.97 -4.89
N LYS A 143 -8.28 0.41 -5.54
CA LYS A 143 -8.19 -0.71 -6.49
C LYS A 143 -8.68 -0.28 -7.87
N ALA A 144 -8.25 -1.00 -8.91
CA ALA A 144 -8.72 -0.76 -10.29
C ALA A 144 -10.19 -1.16 -10.50
N VAL A 145 -10.71 -2.03 -9.62
CA VAL A 145 -12.09 -2.55 -9.67
C VAL A 145 -12.78 -2.38 -8.33
N SER A 146 -14.10 -2.26 -8.33
CA SER A 146 -14.91 -2.18 -7.11
C SER A 146 -15.20 -3.55 -6.50
N VAL A 147 -15.58 -3.58 -5.22
CA VAL A 147 -16.04 -4.81 -4.54
C VAL A 147 -17.23 -5.44 -5.27
N ASN A 148 -18.15 -4.61 -5.76
CA ASN A 148 -19.34 -5.08 -6.47
C ASN A 148 -19.03 -5.82 -7.79
N GLN A 149 -17.85 -5.58 -8.39
CA GLN A 149 -17.42 -6.24 -9.62
C GLN A 149 -16.75 -7.60 -9.37
N VAL A 150 -16.23 -7.83 -8.16
CA VAL A 150 -15.43 -9.03 -7.84
C VAL A 150 -16.22 -10.01 -6.97
N GLY A 151 -17.27 -9.54 -6.27
CA GLY A 151 -18.17 -10.36 -5.47
C GLY A 151 -17.86 -10.33 -3.97
N SER A 152 -16.61 -10.32 -3.53
CA SER A 152 -16.28 -10.19 -2.12
C SER A 152 -15.05 -9.30 -1.87
N PHE A 153 -14.99 -8.72 -0.67
CA PHE A 153 -13.83 -7.97 -0.24
C PHE A 153 -12.56 -8.84 -0.16
N ALA A 154 -12.71 -10.11 0.23
CA ALA A 154 -11.58 -11.03 0.35
C ALA A 154 -10.90 -11.31 -0.99
N ASP A 155 -11.65 -11.22 -2.11
CA ASP A 155 -11.09 -11.42 -3.45
C ASP A 155 -10.27 -10.22 -3.95
N LEU A 156 -10.42 -9.07 -3.29
CA LEU A 156 -9.68 -7.84 -3.62
C LEU A 156 -8.35 -7.67 -2.90
N VAL A 157 -8.16 -8.38 -1.81
CA VAL A 157 -6.97 -8.25 -0.94
C VAL A 157 -6.13 -9.54 -0.94
N ASP A 158 -4.91 -9.46 -0.44
CA ASP A 158 -4.11 -10.67 -0.31
C ASP A 158 -4.64 -11.60 0.83
N LYS A 159 -4.25 -12.87 0.77
CA LYS A 159 -4.80 -13.91 1.64
C LYS A 159 -4.55 -13.67 3.14
N ARG A 160 -3.46 -12.98 3.49
CA ARG A 160 -3.12 -12.69 4.89
C ARG A 160 -3.89 -11.49 5.45
N PHE A 161 -4.37 -10.61 4.58
CA PHE A 161 -4.96 -9.33 4.95
C PHE A 161 -6.17 -9.46 5.87
N VAL A 162 -7.11 -10.34 5.56
CA VAL A 162 -8.37 -10.49 6.32
C VAL A 162 -8.10 -10.88 7.78
N GLY A 163 -7.19 -11.82 8.01
CA GLY A 163 -6.77 -12.20 9.37
C GLY A 163 -6.08 -11.05 10.10
N LEU A 164 -5.20 -10.33 9.42
CA LEU A 164 -4.51 -9.18 10.00
C LEU A 164 -5.46 -8.04 10.38
N MET A 165 -6.54 -7.86 9.62
CA MET A 165 -7.53 -6.82 9.88
C MET A 165 -8.33 -7.07 11.16
N GLN A 166 -8.65 -8.34 11.48
CA GLN A 166 -9.45 -8.70 12.64
C GLN A 166 -8.80 -8.32 13.98
N ASP A 167 -7.47 -8.35 14.04
CA ASP A 167 -6.68 -8.11 15.26
C ASP A 167 -6.27 -6.64 15.44
N ARG A 168 -6.79 -5.71 14.61
CA ARG A 168 -6.36 -4.31 14.60
C ARG A 168 -7.54 -3.35 14.66
N SER A 169 -7.33 -2.20 15.31
CA SER A 169 -8.35 -1.15 15.45
C SER A 169 -8.47 -0.23 14.22
N VAL A 170 -7.67 -0.45 13.18
CA VAL A 170 -7.66 0.34 11.94
C VAL A 170 -8.94 0.10 11.15
N LYS A 171 -9.67 1.15 10.83
CA LYS A 171 -10.85 1.07 9.94
C LYS A 171 -10.39 0.93 8.50
N VAL A 172 -10.83 -0.13 7.82
CA VAL A 172 -10.45 -0.41 6.43
C VAL A 172 -11.59 -0.04 5.49
N VAL A 173 -11.25 0.73 4.44
CA VAL A 173 -12.16 1.11 3.35
C VAL A 173 -11.52 0.68 2.04
N CYS A 174 -12.27 -0.04 1.20
CA CYS A 174 -11.82 -0.44 -0.14
C CYS A 174 -12.67 0.28 -1.18
N LEU A 175 -12.03 1.01 -2.08
CA LEU A 175 -12.67 1.85 -3.08
C LEU A 175 -12.09 1.57 -4.47
N SER A 176 -12.93 1.65 -5.49
CA SER A 176 -12.48 1.80 -6.87
C SER A 176 -11.88 3.21 -7.07
N VAL A 177 -11.23 3.42 -8.21
CA VAL A 177 -10.72 4.74 -8.58
C VAL A 177 -11.86 5.78 -8.66
N GLU A 178 -13.00 5.39 -9.21
CA GLU A 178 -14.16 6.27 -9.37
C GLU A 178 -14.75 6.68 -8.01
N GLU A 179 -14.94 5.70 -7.12
CA GLU A 179 -15.44 5.94 -5.76
C GLU A 179 -14.46 6.81 -4.96
N TRP A 180 -13.16 6.57 -5.09
CA TRP A 180 -12.13 7.39 -4.45
C TRP A 180 -12.19 8.85 -4.89
N LEU A 181 -12.27 9.11 -6.19
CA LEU A 181 -12.30 10.48 -6.73
C LEU A 181 -13.58 11.26 -6.38
N GLN A 182 -14.65 10.57 -5.94
CA GLN A 182 -15.90 11.19 -5.48
C GLN A 182 -15.90 11.51 -3.97
N LYS A 183 -14.95 10.99 -3.19
CA LYS A 183 -14.83 11.30 -1.76
C LYS A 183 -14.54 12.78 -1.55
N ARG A 184 -15.25 13.40 -0.58
CA ARG A 184 -15.07 14.82 -0.23
C ARG A 184 -14.26 15.01 1.05
N THR A 185 -14.20 13.98 1.89
CA THR A 185 -13.46 13.93 3.16
C THR A 185 -12.73 12.61 3.27
N ALA A 186 -11.76 12.55 4.17
CA ALA A 186 -10.97 11.34 4.40
C ALA A 186 -11.70 10.24 5.20
N ASP A 187 -12.93 10.48 5.63
CA ASP A 187 -13.81 9.59 6.42
C ASP A 187 -14.77 8.76 5.54
#